data_371260fce1a85aceaf1f037a56136e22
#
_entry.id   371260fce1a85aceaf1f037a56136e22
#
_cell.length_a   1.000
_cell.length_b   1.000
_cell.length_c   1.000
_cell.angle_alpha   90.00
_cell.angle_beta   90.00
_cell.angle_gamma   90.00
#
_symmetry.space_group_name_H-M   'P 1'
#
loop_
_entity.id
_entity.type
_entity.pdbx_description
1 polymer ?
#
loop_
_entity_poly.entity_id
_entity_poly.type
_entity_poly.pdbx_seq_one_letter_code
_entity_poly.pdbx_strand_id
1 'polypeptide(L)'
;MLWSTQNHDVVQGVSYDADKLQEQLAQMPALQNKNMIAPEDAYISEYFEKNKNYEIIPETMGIELNNNLVEEVVSTAIMQGDTTVDLEEQGCYETAKITAEDAALVKACDTMNKWVSAQITYDWNGNKVVVDGDTIHEWIQVGDRGPQLDEEAIAEFVSEQAKEYVKMGYCIGVGGVVTF
;
A
#
# COMPACT_ATOMS: atom_id res chain seq x y z
N MET A 1 62.02 32.17 33.96
CA MET A 1 61.37 30.78 33.86
C MET A 1 59.97 30.95 33.30
N LEU A 2 59.82 30.63 32.03
CA LEU A 2 58.50 30.63 31.37
C LEU A 2 57.92 29.28 31.56
N TRP A 3 56.79 29.21 32.26
CA TRP A 3 55.97 27.98 32.37
C TRP A 3 55.11 27.92 31.09
N SER A 4 55.40 26.93 30.27
CA SER A 4 54.57 26.60 29.12
C SER A 4 53.44 25.70 29.63
N THR A 5 52.21 26.20 29.59
CA THR A 5 51.02 25.40 29.85
C THR A 5 50.75 24.58 28.57
N GLN A 6 51.04 23.28 28.59
CA GLN A 6 50.61 22.39 27.54
C GLN A 6 49.18 21.97 27.86
N ASN A 7 48.23 22.41 27.05
CA ASN A 7 46.89 21.84 27.04
C ASN A 7 46.97 20.46 26.35
N HIS A 8 46.79 19.43 27.11
CA HIS A 8 46.55 18.11 26.55
C HIS A 8 45.04 17.94 26.49
N ASP A 9 44.47 18.00 25.29
CA ASP A 9 43.13 17.52 25.03
C ASP A 9 43.15 15.99 25.18
N VAL A 10 42.70 15.53 26.35
CA VAL A 10 42.46 14.11 26.56
C VAL A 10 41.14 13.78 25.81
N VAL A 11 41.22 13.25 24.61
CA VAL A 11 40.10 12.63 23.95
C VAL A 11 39.77 11.37 24.77
N GLN A 12 38.78 11.48 25.65
CA GLN A 12 38.29 10.38 26.43
C GLN A 12 37.52 9.46 25.45
N GLY A 13 38.20 8.48 24.89
CA GLY A 13 37.57 7.45 24.08
C GLY A 13 36.68 6.60 24.97
N VAL A 14 35.38 6.75 24.82
CA VAL A 14 34.42 5.83 25.43
C VAL A 14 34.46 4.55 24.59
N SER A 15 34.69 3.41 25.25
CA SER A 15 34.56 2.10 24.63
C SER A 15 33.53 1.29 25.39
N TYR A 16 32.71 0.54 24.67
CA TYR A 16 31.71 -0.35 25.24
C TYR A 16 31.86 -1.76 24.64
N ASP A 17 31.29 -2.72 25.35
CA ASP A 17 31.24 -4.13 24.92
C ASP A 17 29.98 -4.30 24.06
N ALA A 18 30.17 -4.46 22.75
CA ALA A 18 29.06 -4.56 21.80
C ALA A 18 28.18 -5.81 22.04
N ASP A 19 28.81 -6.94 22.40
CA ASP A 19 28.06 -8.19 22.66
C ASP A 19 27.13 -8.02 23.85
N LYS A 20 27.60 -7.34 24.91
CA LYS A 20 26.77 -7.04 26.08
C LYS A 20 25.64 -6.04 25.76
N LEU A 21 25.91 -5.04 24.92
CA LEU A 21 24.86 -4.13 24.50
C LEU A 21 23.75 -4.88 23.79
N GLN A 22 24.11 -5.73 22.82
CA GLN A 22 23.17 -6.52 22.06
C GLN A 22 22.37 -7.49 22.96
N GLU A 23 23.03 -8.13 23.93
CA GLU A 23 22.36 -8.97 24.91
C GLU A 23 21.35 -8.19 25.76
N GLN A 24 21.68 -6.97 26.20
CA GLN A 24 20.77 -6.13 26.98
C GLN A 24 19.59 -5.63 26.14
N LEU A 25 19.83 -5.20 24.90
CA LEU A 25 18.77 -4.80 23.98
C LEU A 25 17.80 -5.95 23.72
N ALA A 26 18.30 -7.16 23.47
CA ALA A 26 17.46 -8.35 23.23
C ALA A 26 16.58 -8.74 24.45
N GLN A 27 16.96 -8.33 25.65
CA GLN A 27 16.17 -8.57 26.87
C GLN A 27 15.10 -7.49 27.12
N MET A 28 15.14 -6.37 26.40
CA MET A 28 14.15 -5.29 26.56
C MET A 28 12.79 -5.73 26.01
N PRO A 29 11.70 -5.68 26.82
CA PRO A 29 10.38 -6.09 26.37
C PRO A 29 9.87 -5.31 25.16
N ALA A 30 10.26 -4.04 25.02
CA ALA A 30 9.89 -3.17 23.93
C ALA A 30 10.50 -3.60 22.57
N LEU A 31 11.62 -4.33 22.61
CA LEU A 31 12.33 -4.81 21.41
C LEU A 31 11.98 -6.28 21.06
N GLN A 32 11.06 -6.90 21.82
CA GLN A 32 10.62 -8.26 21.52
C GLN A 32 9.46 -8.26 20.55
N ASN A 33 9.63 -8.88 19.38
CA ASN A 33 8.65 -8.94 18.28
C ASN A 33 7.22 -9.31 18.72
N LYS A 34 7.06 -10.15 19.73
CA LYS A 34 5.74 -10.55 20.26
C LYS A 34 4.91 -9.39 20.85
N ASN A 35 5.57 -8.28 21.15
CA ASN A 35 4.93 -7.08 21.73
C ASN A 35 4.83 -5.94 20.70
N MET A 36 5.30 -6.17 19.49
CA MET A 36 5.31 -5.18 18.42
C MET A 36 4.12 -5.38 17.50
N ILE A 37 3.61 -4.28 16.95
CA ILE A 37 2.60 -4.25 15.90
C ILE A 37 3.29 -3.67 14.68
N ALA A 38 3.37 -4.47 13.61
CA ALA A 38 3.94 -4.01 12.35
C ALA A 38 3.05 -2.92 11.71
N PRO A 39 3.63 -1.97 10.98
CA PRO A 39 2.84 -1.06 10.16
C PRO A 39 2.16 -1.84 9.01
N GLU A 40 1.00 -1.37 8.59
CA GLU A 40 0.30 -1.92 7.43
C GLU A 40 0.32 -0.89 6.30
N ASP A 41 0.58 -1.35 5.09
CA ASP A 41 0.60 -0.51 3.89
C ASP A 41 -0.82 -0.05 3.52
N ALA A 42 -0.93 1.14 2.92
CA ALA A 42 -2.17 1.60 2.30
C ALA A 42 -2.54 0.69 1.12
N TYR A 43 -3.84 0.48 0.92
CA TYR A 43 -4.35 -0.36 -0.16
C TYR A 43 -5.67 0.16 -0.72
N ILE A 44 -6.08 -0.34 -1.88
CA ILE A 44 -7.39 -0.04 -2.48
C ILE A 44 -8.40 -1.02 -1.88
N SER A 45 -9.52 -0.49 -1.38
CA SER A 45 -10.63 -1.26 -0.81
C SER A 45 -11.23 -2.24 -1.83
N GLU A 46 -12.06 -3.15 -1.34
CA GLU A 46 -13.04 -3.83 -2.20
C GLU A 46 -14.02 -2.81 -2.78
N TYR A 47 -14.74 -3.21 -3.84
CA TYR A 47 -15.77 -2.38 -4.44
C TYR A 47 -16.94 -2.15 -3.48
N PHE A 48 -17.26 -0.89 -3.25
CA PHE A 48 -18.41 -0.51 -2.42
C PHE A 48 -19.68 -0.40 -3.28
N GLU A 49 -20.51 -1.42 -3.28
CA GLU A 49 -21.76 -1.47 -4.05
C GLU A 49 -22.67 -0.25 -3.78
N LYS A 50 -22.73 0.22 -2.53
CA LYS A 50 -23.58 1.35 -2.14
C LYS A 50 -23.17 2.66 -2.79
N ASN A 51 -21.86 2.90 -2.90
CA ASN A 51 -21.29 4.14 -3.43
C ASN A 51 -20.82 3.97 -4.87
N LYS A 52 -20.77 2.75 -5.36
CA LYS A 52 -20.27 2.36 -6.69
C LYS A 52 -18.84 2.85 -6.95
N ASN A 53 -17.97 2.70 -5.96
CA ASN A 53 -16.59 3.16 -6.03
C ASN A 53 -15.62 2.27 -5.25
N TYR A 54 -14.34 2.53 -5.46
CA TYR A 54 -13.21 2.06 -4.68
C TYR A 54 -12.66 3.23 -3.86
N GLU A 55 -12.13 2.94 -2.68
CA GLU A 55 -11.51 3.94 -1.80
C GLU A 55 -10.09 3.48 -1.44
N ILE A 56 -9.20 4.43 -1.18
CA ILE A 56 -7.89 4.12 -0.62
C ILE A 56 -8.06 4.00 0.88
N ILE A 57 -7.73 2.84 1.43
CA ILE A 57 -7.61 2.63 2.87
C ILE A 57 -6.21 3.05 3.25
N PRO A 58 -6.05 4.06 4.11
CA PRO A 58 -4.74 4.56 4.48
C PRO A 58 -3.94 3.53 5.26
N GLU A 59 -2.63 3.72 5.22
CA GLU A 59 -1.67 2.97 6.02
C GLU A 59 -1.94 3.13 7.51
N THR A 60 -1.55 2.12 8.29
CA THR A 60 -1.56 2.18 9.75
C THR A 60 -0.15 2.25 10.29
N MET A 61 0.05 3.13 11.28
CA MET A 61 1.32 3.22 11.98
C MET A 61 1.45 2.05 12.96
N GLY A 62 2.56 1.35 12.86
CA GLY A 62 2.92 0.31 13.81
C GLY A 62 3.69 0.86 15.00
N ILE A 63 4.06 -0.04 15.92
CA ILE A 63 5.00 0.20 17.01
C ILE A 63 6.19 -0.74 16.92
N GLU A 64 6.44 -1.31 15.74
CA GLU A 64 7.58 -2.17 15.50
C GLU A 64 8.86 -1.33 15.37
N LEU A 65 9.87 -1.70 16.16
CA LEU A 65 11.18 -1.06 16.13
C LEU A 65 12.11 -1.84 15.21
N ASN A 66 12.89 -1.11 14.41
CA ASN A 66 14.01 -1.67 13.67
C ASN A 66 15.18 -1.91 14.62
N ASN A 67 15.39 -3.15 15.05
CA ASN A 67 16.38 -3.52 16.04
C ASN A 67 17.81 -3.11 15.63
N ASN A 68 18.13 -3.11 14.33
CA ASN A 68 19.44 -2.71 13.83
C ASN A 68 19.65 -1.20 13.99
N LEU A 69 18.62 -0.38 13.66
CA LEU A 69 18.68 1.06 13.86
C LEU A 69 18.74 1.42 15.34
N VAL A 70 17.99 0.73 16.19
CA VAL A 70 18.04 0.92 17.64
C VAL A 70 19.45 0.64 18.16
N GLU A 71 20.09 -0.44 17.74
CA GLU A 71 21.47 -0.79 18.15
C GLU A 71 22.46 0.32 17.69
N GLU A 72 22.35 0.80 16.45
CA GLU A 72 23.19 1.86 15.92
C GLU A 72 23.04 3.17 16.69
N VAL A 73 21.79 3.59 16.94
CA VAL A 73 21.47 4.84 17.64
C VAL A 73 21.92 4.77 19.10
N VAL A 74 21.64 3.67 19.79
CA VAL A 74 22.04 3.49 21.20
C VAL A 74 23.57 3.43 21.32
N SER A 75 24.26 2.75 20.42
CA SER A 75 25.72 2.69 20.42
C SER A 75 26.34 4.06 20.20
N THR A 76 25.76 4.86 19.31
CA THR A 76 26.20 6.22 19.06
C THR A 76 26.02 7.13 20.29
N ALA A 77 24.86 7.04 20.94
CA ALA A 77 24.57 7.77 22.15
C ALA A 77 25.55 7.43 23.30
N ILE A 78 25.87 6.13 23.46
CA ILE A 78 26.88 5.69 24.44
C ILE A 78 28.24 6.32 24.15
N MET A 79 28.66 6.34 22.90
CA MET A 79 29.95 6.94 22.52
C MET A 79 29.97 8.46 22.72
N GLN A 80 28.83 9.12 22.59
CA GLN A 80 28.67 10.56 22.80
C GLN A 80 28.50 10.91 24.29
N GLY A 81 28.21 9.94 25.13
CA GLY A 81 27.94 10.14 26.54
C GLY A 81 26.55 10.68 26.84
N ASP A 82 25.62 10.50 25.89
CA ASP A 82 24.22 10.88 26.08
C ASP A 82 23.54 9.99 27.14
N THR A 83 22.65 10.60 27.90
CA THR A 83 21.93 9.92 28.98
C THR A 83 20.53 9.43 28.57
N THR A 84 20.03 9.94 27.47
CA THR A 84 18.70 9.64 26.92
C THR A 84 18.74 9.64 25.41
N VAL A 85 17.94 8.77 24.81
CA VAL A 85 17.73 8.69 23.35
C VAL A 85 16.24 8.61 23.09
N ASP A 86 15.75 9.44 22.19
CA ASP A 86 14.40 9.36 21.69
C ASP A 86 14.40 8.54 20.39
N LEU A 87 13.85 7.32 20.43
CA LEU A 87 13.85 6.40 19.30
C LEU A 87 12.89 6.84 18.19
N GLU A 88 11.87 7.64 18.52
CA GLU A 88 10.94 8.19 17.53
C GLU A 88 11.62 9.31 16.73
N GLU A 89 12.25 10.25 17.40
CA GLU A 89 13.03 11.32 16.73
C GLU A 89 14.17 10.76 15.88
N GLN A 90 14.73 9.62 16.27
CA GLN A 90 15.81 8.95 15.53
C GLN A 90 15.28 8.04 14.40
N GLY A 91 13.96 7.97 14.19
CA GLY A 91 13.36 7.18 13.12
C GLY A 91 13.57 5.68 13.28
N CYS A 92 13.64 5.19 14.51
CA CYS A 92 13.87 3.76 14.78
C CYS A 92 12.62 2.88 14.58
N TYR A 93 11.44 3.47 14.35
CA TYR A 93 10.23 2.71 14.08
C TYR A 93 10.14 2.33 12.61
N GLU A 94 9.66 1.10 12.35
CA GLU A 94 9.30 0.68 11.01
C GLU A 94 8.10 1.51 10.51
N THR A 95 8.13 1.87 9.24
CA THR A 95 7.07 2.64 8.57
C THR A 95 6.45 1.84 7.44
N ALA A 96 5.19 2.12 7.14
CA ALA A 96 4.54 1.57 5.95
C ALA A 96 5.34 1.94 4.68
N LYS A 97 5.41 1.01 3.74
CA LYS A 97 6.14 1.19 2.48
C LYS A 97 5.30 1.91 1.45
N ILE A 98 3.98 1.72 1.51
CA ILE A 98 2.99 2.34 0.64
C ILE A 98 2.09 3.19 1.52
N THR A 99 2.00 4.47 1.19
CA THR A 99 1.11 5.42 1.87
C THR A 99 -0.11 5.74 1.01
N ALA A 100 -1.15 6.32 1.60
CA ALA A 100 -2.34 6.75 0.88
C ALA A 100 -2.04 7.79 -0.21
N GLU A 101 -0.90 8.47 -0.12
CA GLU A 101 -0.43 9.47 -1.09
C GLU A 101 0.46 8.86 -2.20
N ASP A 102 0.72 7.55 -2.17
CA ASP A 102 1.52 6.90 -3.20
C ASP A 102 0.90 7.09 -4.59
N ALA A 103 1.69 7.64 -5.50
CA ALA A 103 1.21 8.04 -6.82
C ALA A 103 0.71 6.86 -7.68
N ALA A 104 1.29 5.66 -7.49
CA ALA A 104 0.86 4.46 -8.21
C ALA A 104 -0.47 3.95 -7.64
N LEU A 105 -0.63 3.97 -6.31
CA LEU A 105 -1.86 3.58 -5.64
C LEU A 105 -3.02 4.51 -6.01
N VAL A 106 -2.80 5.83 -5.93
CA VAL A 106 -3.79 6.85 -6.30
C VAL A 106 -4.21 6.69 -7.75
N LYS A 107 -3.25 6.57 -8.66
CA LYS A 107 -3.53 6.37 -10.09
C LYS A 107 -4.31 5.08 -10.36
N ALA A 108 -4.00 4.01 -9.65
CA ALA A 108 -4.72 2.74 -9.78
C ALA A 108 -6.18 2.89 -9.33
N CYS A 109 -6.41 3.48 -8.16
CA CYS A 109 -7.74 3.75 -7.62
C CYS A 109 -8.57 4.65 -8.56
N ASP A 110 -7.99 5.74 -9.06
CA ASP A 110 -8.63 6.63 -10.02
C ASP A 110 -9.01 5.91 -11.32
N THR A 111 -8.13 5.03 -11.81
CA THR A 111 -8.39 4.23 -13.01
C THR A 111 -9.57 3.29 -12.81
N MET A 112 -9.59 2.57 -11.69
CA MET A 112 -10.70 1.66 -11.34
C MET A 112 -12.00 2.44 -11.20
N ASN A 113 -11.99 3.57 -10.49
CA ASN A 113 -13.16 4.43 -10.32
C ASN A 113 -13.66 5.01 -11.65
N LYS A 114 -12.75 5.37 -12.55
CA LYS A 114 -13.12 5.79 -13.91
C LYS A 114 -13.85 4.70 -14.66
N TRP A 115 -13.42 3.44 -14.56
CA TRP A 115 -14.06 2.33 -15.25
C TRP A 115 -15.45 2.05 -14.67
N VAL A 116 -15.60 1.94 -13.34
CA VAL A 116 -16.90 1.67 -12.71
C VAL A 116 -17.86 2.84 -12.79
N SER A 117 -17.39 4.05 -13.13
CA SER A 117 -18.27 5.19 -13.39
C SER A 117 -18.93 5.13 -14.77
N ALA A 118 -18.46 4.23 -15.65
CA ALA A 118 -19.06 4.11 -16.99
C ALA A 118 -20.44 3.45 -16.92
N GLN A 119 -21.32 3.90 -17.79
CA GLN A 119 -22.62 3.29 -17.99
C GLN A 119 -22.85 3.09 -19.49
N ILE A 120 -22.86 1.85 -19.92
CA ILE A 120 -23.03 1.47 -21.32
C ILE A 120 -24.41 0.82 -21.47
N THR A 121 -25.24 1.32 -22.36
CA THR A 121 -26.54 0.75 -22.67
C THR A 121 -26.51 0.14 -24.06
N TYR A 122 -26.70 -1.16 -24.14
CA TYR A 122 -26.95 -1.85 -25.42
C TYR A 122 -28.45 -1.88 -25.68
N ASP A 123 -28.88 -1.36 -26.82
CA ASP A 123 -30.26 -1.42 -27.26
C ASP A 123 -30.38 -2.42 -28.43
N TRP A 124 -31.04 -3.52 -28.15
CA TRP A 124 -31.31 -4.57 -29.11
C TRP A 124 -32.80 -4.56 -29.45
N ASN A 125 -33.17 -3.76 -30.43
CA ASN A 125 -34.54 -3.71 -30.91
C ASN A 125 -35.58 -3.45 -29.81
N GLY A 126 -35.25 -2.49 -28.91
CA GLY A 126 -36.12 -2.10 -27.78
C GLY A 126 -35.84 -2.81 -26.46
N ASN A 127 -35.03 -3.88 -26.45
CA ASN A 127 -34.54 -4.51 -25.23
C ASN A 127 -33.19 -3.90 -24.85
N LYS A 128 -33.15 -3.34 -23.64
CA LYS A 128 -31.95 -2.64 -23.15
C LYS A 128 -31.21 -3.49 -22.13
N VAL A 129 -29.93 -3.68 -22.36
CA VAL A 129 -28.98 -4.23 -21.39
C VAL A 129 -28.09 -3.10 -20.93
N VAL A 130 -28.01 -2.87 -19.62
CA VAL A 130 -27.17 -1.84 -19.01
C VAL A 130 -25.97 -2.53 -18.38
N VAL A 131 -24.78 -2.09 -18.78
CA VAL A 131 -23.51 -2.45 -18.14
C VAL A 131 -23.09 -1.22 -17.35
N ASP A 132 -23.09 -1.32 -16.06
CA ASP A 132 -22.69 -0.25 -15.14
C ASP A 132 -21.60 -0.73 -14.17
N GLY A 133 -21.29 0.09 -13.17
CA GLY A 133 -20.25 -0.20 -12.19
C GLY A 133 -20.39 -1.55 -11.51
N ASP A 134 -21.63 -1.98 -11.26
CA ASP A 134 -21.89 -3.27 -10.59
C ASP A 134 -21.52 -4.48 -11.47
N THR A 135 -21.52 -4.30 -12.77
CA THR A 135 -21.04 -5.31 -13.73
C THR A 135 -19.55 -5.15 -13.99
N ILE A 136 -19.08 -3.90 -14.16
CA ILE A 136 -17.69 -3.60 -14.57
C ILE A 136 -16.70 -4.01 -13.49
N HIS A 137 -17.04 -3.83 -12.20
CA HIS A 137 -16.14 -4.17 -11.11
C HIS A 137 -15.73 -5.65 -11.09
N GLU A 138 -16.62 -6.54 -11.54
CA GLU A 138 -16.35 -7.98 -11.63
C GLU A 138 -15.26 -8.33 -12.66
N TRP A 139 -15.00 -7.43 -13.60
CA TRP A 139 -13.99 -7.59 -14.64
C TRP A 139 -12.66 -6.95 -14.29
N ILE A 140 -12.57 -6.24 -13.15
CA ILE A 140 -11.33 -5.56 -12.76
C ILE A 140 -10.44 -6.55 -12.01
N GLN A 141 -9.23 -6.71 -12.52
CA GLN A 141 -8.16 -7.46 -11.89
C GLN A 141 -7.00 -6.52 -11.56
N VAL A 142 -6.43 -6.68 -10.37
CA VAL A 142 -5.25 -5.90 -9.95
C VAL A 142 -4.03 -6.82 -9.99
N GLY A 143 -3.12 -6.55 -10.91
CA GLY A 143 -1.86 -7.27 -11.05
C GLY A 143 -0.65 -6.37 -10.79
N ASP A 144 0.56 -6.90 -10.96
CA ASP A 144 1.83 -6.20 -10.73
C ASP A 144 1.99 -4.90 -11.54
N ARG A 145 1.26 -4.76 -12.65
CA ARG A 145 1.30 -3.57 -13.51
C ARG A 145 0.16 -2.58 -13.23
N GLY A 146 -0.60 -2.81 -12.18
CA GLY A 146 -1.80 -2.06 -11.83
C GLY A 146 -3.10 -2.72 -12.30
N PRO A 147 -4.23 -2.00 -12.25
CA PRO A 147 -5.54 -2.54 -12.63
C PRO A 147 -5.62 -2.81 -14.13
N GLN A 148 -6.26 -3.92 -14.48
CA GLN A 148 -6.52 -4.37 -15.84
C GLN A 148 -7.97 -4.88 -15.94
N LEU A 149 -8.55 -4.80 -17.12
CA LEU A 149 -9.85 -5.41 -17.40
C LEU A 149 -9.63 -6.83 -17.93
N ASP A 150 -10.43 -7.76 -17.40
CA ASP A 150 -10.48 -9.14 -17.87
C ASP A 150 -11.23 -9.20 -19.20
N GLU A 151 -10.48 -9.20 -20.31
CA GLU A 151 -11.05 -9.25 -21.67
C GLU A 151 -11.82 -10.56 -21.91
N GLU A 152 -11.43 -11.67 -21.26
CA GLU A 152 -12.08 -12.97 -21.41
C GLU A 152 -13.45 -12.96 -20.72
N ALA A 153 -13.54 -12.43 -19.50
CA ALA A 153 -14.80 -12.26 -18.78
C ALA A 153 -15.77 -11.31 -19.54
N ILE A 154 -15.24 -10.22 -20.11
CA ILE A 154 -16.03 -9.31 -20.94
C ILE A 154 -16.56 -10.02 -22.19
N ALA A 155 -15.72 -10.79 -22.88
CA ALA A 155 -16.12 -11.53 -24.08
C ALA A 155 -17.18 -12.62 -23.75
N GLU A 156 -17.06 -13.27 -22.61
CA GLU A 156 -18.05 -14.25 -22.13
C GLU A 156 -19.39 -13.58 -21.86
N PHE A 157 -19.40 -12.46 -21.12
CA PHE A 157 -20.61 -11.67 -20.88
C PHE A 157 -21.32 -11.28 -22.18
N VAL A 158 -20.58 -10.71 -23.15
CA VAL A 158 -21.14 -10.34 -24.44
C VAL A 158 -21.71 -11.54 -25.20
N SER A 159 -21.01 -12.68 -25.15
CA SER A 159 -21.49 -13.93 -25.78
C SER A 159 -22.77 -14.46 -25.14
N GLU A 160 -22.89 -14.37 -23.83
CA GLU A 160 -24.10 -14.78 -23.11
C GLU A 160 -25.29 -13.88 -23.47
N GLN A 161 -25.09 -12.57 -23.47
CA GLN A 161 -26.13 -11.65 -23.90
C GLN A 161 -26.55 -11.92 -25.35
N ALA A 162 -25.63 -12.17 -26.28
CA ALA A 162 -25.95 -12.51 -27.65
C ALA A 162 -26.75 -13.80 -27.76
N LYS A 163 -26.46 -14.84 -26.98
CA LYS A 163 -27.21 -16.10 -26.93
C LYS A 163 -28.67 -15.90 -26.47
N GLU A 164 -28.86 -15.04 -25.47
CA GLU A 164 -30.18 -14.71 -24.95
C GLU A 164 -31.05 -14.07 -26.04
N TYR A 165 -30.48 -13.15 -26.84
CA TYR A 165 -31.20 -12.53 -27.96
C TYR A 165 -31.56 -13.50 -29.07
N VAL A 166 -30.71 -14.46 -29.41
CA VAL A 166 -30.99 -15.51 -30.39
C VAL A 166 -32.16 -16.38 -29.93
N LYS A 167 -32.22 -16.72 -28.65
CA LYS A 167 -33.35 -17.48 -28.08
C LYS A 167 -34.69 -16.75 -28.18
N MET A 168 -34.69 -15.41 -28.15
CA MET A 168 -35.88 -14.58 -28.30
C MET A 168 -36.35 -14.45 -29.76
N GLY A 169 -35.71 -15.13 -30.71
CA GLY A 169 -36.12 -15.17 -32.12
C GLY A 169 -35.62 -14.01 -32.97
N TYR A 170 -34.67 -13.22 -32.45
CA TYR A 170 -34.03 -12.16 -33.23
C TYR A 170 -32.88 -12.74 -34.03
N CYS A 171 -33.00 -12.76 -35.37
CA CYS A 171 -31.84 -13.03 -36.24
C CYS A 171 -30.85 -11.85 -36.15
N ILE A 172 -29.62 -12.16 -35.80
CA ILE A 172 -28.53 -11.17 -35.80
C ILE A 172 -28.23 -10.81 -37.26
N GLY A 173 -28.87 -9.74 -37.77
CA GLY A 173 -28.38 -9.07 -38.94
C GLY A 173 -27.07 -8.35 -38.61
N VAL A 174 -25.99 -8.67 -39.33
CA VAL A 174 -24.68 -8.04 -39.19
C VAL A 174 -24.80 -6.56 -39.47
N GLY A 175 -24.97 -5.70 -38.46
CA GLY A 175 -25.17 -4.25 -38.66
C GLY A 175 -25.54 -3.50 -37.37
N GLY A 176 -25.04 -3.92 -36.24
CA GLY A 176 -25.19 -3.16 -34.99
C GLY A 176 -24.22 -1.95 -34.96
N VAL A 177 -24.77 -0.73 -34.93
CA VAL A 177 -24.00 0.49 -34.65
C VAL A 177 -23.79 0.59 -33.15
N VAL A 178 -22.53 0.48 -32.70
CA VAL A 178 -22.15 0.80 -31.34
C VAL A 178 -21.88 2.31 -31.30
N THR A 179 -22.69 3.07 -30.57
CA THR A 179 -22.43 4.47 -30.25
C THR A 179 -21.80 4.55 -28.86
N PHE A 180 -20.58 5.10 -28.79
CA PHE A 180 -19.87 5.41 -27.58
C PHE A 180 -20.30 6.76 -27.02
#